data_78a607979be679ec90e8c8664c803ce4
#
_entry.id   78a607979be679ec90e8c8664c803ce4
#
_cell.length_a   1.000
_cell.length_b   1.000
_cell.length_c   1.000
_cell.angle_alpha   90.00
_cell.angle_beta   90.00
_cell.angle_gamma   90.00
#
_symmetry.space_group_name_H-M   'P 1'
#
loop_
_entity.id
_entity.type
_entity.pdbx_description
1 polymer ?
#
loop_
_entity_poly.entity_id
_entity_poly.type
_entity_poly.pdbx_seq_one_letter_code
_entity_poly.pdbx_strand_id
1 'polypeptide(L)'
;MEFRYLAILGGLTAATMTGLLPVSLPAAPATKAAKPAISEEASAALLRMGQTLAAQQFSFQAKTIRVYTDAGGEPLHIFHTMKVTVQRPNRVMAEVTGDDGSDKLLFDGKALVIFSAQSNKYASMSVPEGTTIDGMLKEAVGHYGIDFPLADFLSEAPNKAFLTGVTSGRVVNTVTIEGAPYDHLFFVQPPGIELELWLPKAEPVVPRRLIVTYRTLPGQPNFIAEFSDWNFNIHPSESEFTFQPPAGAVQAALKPPPETGPATANKTKGGKK
;
A
#
# COMPACT_ATOMS: atom_id res chain seq x y z
N MET A 1 19.50 7.08 -12.37
CA MET A 1 18.83 6.35 -11.30
C MET A 1 17.53 5.85 -11.91
N GLU A 2 17.43 4.57 -12.19
CA GLU A 2 16.20 3.97 -12.73
C GLU A 2 15.28 3.72 -11.55
N PHE A 3 14.04 4.22 -11.64
CA PHE A 3 12.99 3.86 -10.71
C PHE A 3 12.72 2.36 -10.86
N ARG A 4 13.16 1.57 -9.88
CA ARG A 4 12.89 0.12 -9.85
C ARG A 4 11.49 -0.11 -9.29
N TYR A 5 10.56 -0.34 -10.20
CA TYR A 5 9.18 -0.70 -9.87
C TYR A 5 9.07 -2.20 -9.60
N LEU A 6 8.52 -2.56 -8.46
CA LEU A 6 8.16 -3.93 -8.14
C LEU A 6 6.69 -4.15 -8.54
N ALA A 7 6.46 -4.67 -9.76
CA ALA A 7 5.14 -5.03 -10.23
C ALA A 7 4.70 -6.36 -9.59
N ILE A 8 3.61 -6.35 -8.82
CA ILE A 8 2.93 -7.56 -8.35
C ILE A 8 1.85 -7.91 -9.36
N LEU A 9 2.12 -8.90 -10.21
CA LEU A 9 1.16 -9.46 -11.18
C LEU A 9 0.31 -10.53 -10.51
N GLY A 10 -0.99 -10.26 -10.35
CA GLY A 10 -2.01 -11.26 -10.10
C GLY A 10 -2.44 -11.96 -11.39
N GLY A 11 -1.96 -13.17 -11.63
CA GLY A 11 -2.42 -14.02 -12.74
C GLY A 11 -3.63 -14.86 -12.33
N LEU A 12 -4.77 -14.64 -12.98
CA LEU A 12 -5.98 -15.45 -12.85
C LEU A 12 -5.89 -16.62 -13.84
N THR A 13 -5.73 -17.86 -13.36
CA THR A 13 -5.87 -19.06 -14.20
C THR A 13 -7.23 -19.71 -13.96
N ALA A 14 -8.04 -19.78 -15.00
CA ALA A 14 -9.30 -20.52 -15.03
C ALA A 14 -9.02 -22.03 -15.13
N ALA A 15 -9.58 -22.84 -14.23
CA ALA A 15 -9.58 -24.30 -14.30
C ALA A 15 -10.92 -24.80 -14.83
N THR A 16 -10.85 -25.61 -15.86
CA THR A 16 -11.97 -26.29 -16.50
C THR A 16 -12.50 -27.46 -15.65
N MET A 17 -13.80 -27.51 -15.43
CA MET A 17 -14.51 -28.62 -14.75
C MET A 17 -14.81 -29.75 -15.71
N THR A 18 -14.42 -30.96 -15.33
CA THR A 18 -14.92 -32.23 -15.89
C THR A 18 -15.90 -32.86 -14.89
N GLY A 19 -17.08 -33.25 -15.38
CA GLY A 19 -18.18 -33.72 -14.56
C GLY A 19 -17.98 -35.13 -13.98
N LEU A 20 -18.54 -35.35 -12.78
CA LEU A 20 -18.74 -36.65 -12.15
C LEU A 20 -20.14 -36.76 -11.53
N LEU A 21 -20.73 -37.92 -11.67
CA LEU A 21 -22.10 -38.32 -11.33
C LEU A 21 -22.39 -38.28 -9.81
N PRO A 22 -23.66 -38.15 -9.38
CA PRO A 22 -24.01 -38.01 -7.99
C PRO A 22 -23.99 -39.36 -7.24
N VAL A 23 -23.18 -39.44 -6.19
CA VAL A 23 -23.25 -40.48 -5.16
C VAL A 23 -23.97 -39.85 -3.96
N SER A 24 -25.10 -40.48 -3.56
CA SER A 24 -25.86 -40.09 -2.37
C SER A 24 -25.07 -40.43 -1.10
N LEU A 25 -24.65 -39.41 -0.34
CA LEU A 25 -24.01 -39.58 0.96
C LEU A 25 -25.03 -39.33 2.10
N PRO A 26 -24.90 -40.04 3.25
CA PRO A 26 -25.76 -39.82 4.40
C PRO A 26 -25.53 -38.45 5.02
N ALA A 27 -26.60 -37.88 5.59
CA ALA A 27 -26.61 -36.54 6.20
C ALA A 27 -25.48 -36.39 7.22
N ALA A 28 -24.60 -35.39 6.94
CA ALA A 28 -23.53 -35.01 7.84
C ALA A 28 -24.11 -34.34 9.10
N PRO A 29 -23.47 -34.51 10.28
CA PRO A 29 -23.87 -33.82 11.51
C PRO A 29 -23.73 -32.30 11.33
N ALA A 30 -24.62 -31.53 11.98
CA ALA A 30 -24.68 -30.08 11.91
C ALA A 30 -23.31 -29.45 12.11
N THR A 31 -22.78 -28.86 11.02
CA THR A 31 -21.51 -28.14 11.04
C THR A 31 -21.65 -26.92 11.97
N LYS A 32 -20.83 -26.89 13.02
CA LYS A 32 -20.61 -25.72 13.84
C LYS A 32 -20.31 -24.55 12.90
N ALA A 33 -21.07 -23.44 13.00
CA ALA A 33 -20.90 -22.28 12.14
C ALA A 33 -19.39 -21.92 12.05
N ALA A 34 -18.86 -21.87 10.87
CA ALA A 34 -17.47 -21.53 10.64
C ALA A 34 -17.24 -20.11 11.21
N LYS A 35 -16.18 -19.92 12.00
CA LYS A 35 -15.79 -18.58 12.45
C LYS A 35 -15.59 -17.70 11.22
N PRO A 36 -16.05 -16.42 11.27
CA PRO A 36 -15.80 -15.50 10.17
C PRO A 36 -14.30 -15.44 9.86
N ALA A 37 -13.95 -15.40 8.59
CA ALA A 37 -12.56 -15.40 8.16
C ALA A 37 -11.77 -14.18 8.72
N ILE A 38 -12.47 -13.04 8.91
CA ILE A 38 -11.97 -11.89 9.67
C ILE A 38 -12.77 -11.81 10.97
N SER A 39 -12.08 -11.73 12.10
CA SER A 39 -12.76 -11.67 13.42
C SER A 39 -13.56 -10.37 13.58
N GLU A 40 -14.63 -10.44 14.37
CA GLU A 40 -15.48 -9.27 14.62
C GLU A 40 -14.71 -8.13 15.28
N GLU A 41 -13.80 -8.45 16.21
CA GLU A 41 -12.96 -7.47 16.90
C GLU A 41 -12.01 -6.76 15.92
N ALA A 42 -11.37 -7.51 15.01
CA ALA A 42 -10.49 -6.93 13.99
C ALA A 42 -11.27 -6.04 13.02
N SER A 43 -12.46 -6.48 12.60
CA SER A 43 -13.35 -5.70 11.75
C SER A 43 -13.81 -4.41 12.43
N ALA A 44 -14.20 -4.48 13.72
CA ALA A 44 -14.61 -3.31 14.49
C ALA A 44 -13.47 -2.30 14.69
N ALA A 45 -12.24 -2.77 14.95
CA ALA A 45 -11.08 -1.89 15.07
C ALA A 45 -10.77 -1.17 13.76
N LEU A 46 -10.79 -1.88 12.62
CA LEU A 46 -10.62 -1.27 11.29
C LEU A 46 -11.74 -0.29 10.94
N LEU A 47 -12.98 -0.59 11.30
CA LEU A 47 -14.10 0.33 11.07
C LEU A 47 -13.90 1.65 11.81
N ARG A 48 -13.49 1.63 13.08
CA ARG A 48 -13.20 2.83 13.87
C ARG A 48 -12.04 3.62 13.25
N MET A 49 -10.96 2.96 12.85
CA MET A 49 -9.86 3.59 12.12
C MET A 49 -10.37 4.25 10.84
N GLY A 50 -11.18 3.54 10.05
CA GLY A 50 -11.75 4.08 8.82
C GLY A 50 -12.61 5.31 9.05
N GLN A 51 -13.42 5.33 10.11
CA GLN A 51 -14.23 6.50 10.49
C GLN A 51 -13.35 7.69 10.86
N THR A 52 -12.26 7.49 11.60
CA THR A 52 -11.31 8.56 11.94
C THR A 52 -10.62 9.11 10.68
N LEU A 53 -10.09 8.22 9.83
CA LEU A 53 -9.34 8.61 8.64
C LEU A 53 -10.20 9.10 7.46
N ALA A 54 -11.53 8.95 7.53
CA ALA A 54 -12.47 9.54 6.56
C ALA A 54 -12.63 11.07 6.74
N ALA A 55 -11.92 11.69 7.68
CA ALA A 55 -11.90 13.14 7.88
C ALA A 55 -11.57 13.90 6.58
N GLN A 56 -12.16 15.09 6.42
CA GLN A 56 -11.96 15.92 5.23
C GLN A 56 -10.50 16.33 5.02
N GLN A 57 -9.77 16.51 6.12
CA GLN A 57 -8.37 16.87 6.07
C GLN A 57 -7.64 16.36 7.30
N PHE A 58 -6.39 15.95 7.09
CA PHE A 58 -5.50 15.55 8.16
C PHE A 58 -4.04 15.53 7.68
N SER A 59 -3.13 15.52 8.62
CA SER A 59 -1.71 15.27 8.37
C SER A 59 -1.16 14.26 9.37
N PHE A 60 -0.04 13.64 9.02
CA PHE A 60 0.72 12.77 9.90
C PHE A 60 2.18 12.72 9.50
N GLN A 61 3.01 12.22 10.39
CA GLN A 61 4.38 11.82 10.10
C GLN A 61 4.50 10.29 10.19
N ALA A 62 5.43 9.74 9.42
CA ALA A 62 5.80 8.33 9.54
C ALA A 62 7.32 8.17 9.42
N LYS A 63 7.91 7.35 10.28
CA LYS A 63 9.25 6.79 10.08
C LYS A 63 9.08 5.44 9.44
N THR A 64 9.73 5.20 8.30
CA THR A 64 9.57 3.97 7.56
C THR A 64 10.90 3.28 7.32
N ILE A 65 10.86 1.95 7.28
CA ILE A 65 11.97 1.09 6.91
C ILE A 65 11.48 0.22 5.77
N ARG A 66 12.16 0.29 4.64
CA ARG A 66 11.94 -0.62 3.52
C ARG A 66 13.06 -1.64 3.49
N VAL A 67 12.70 -2.91 3.56
CA VAL A 67 13.65 -4.01 3.37
C VAL A 67 13.56 -4.45 1.91
N TYR A 68 14.70 -4.60 1.26
CA TYR A 68 14.81 -5.17 -0.08
C TYR A 68 15.97 -6.16 -0.13
N THR A 69 15.90 -7.10 -1.05
CA THR A 69 16.96 -8.10 -1.23
C THR A 69 17.86 -7.64 -2.38
N ASP A 70 19.13 -7.53 -2.15
CA ASP A 70 20.12 -7.16 -3.16
C ASP A 70 20.40 -8.30 -4.15
N ALA A 71 21.32 -8.08 -5.08
CA ALA A 71 21.71 -9.09 -6.07
C ALA A 71 22.43 -10.31 -5.45
N GLY A 72 23.00 -10.17 -4.26
CA GLY A 72 23.62 -11.25 -3.47
C GLY A 72 22.62 -12.05 -2.65
N GLY A 73 21.38 -11.61 -2.56
CA GLY A 73 20.34 -12.22 -1.72
C GLY A 73 20.32 -11.69 -0.28
N GLU A 74 21.06 -10.63 0.02
CA GLU A 74 21.15 -10.04 1.35
C GLU A 74 20.04 -9.02 1.59
N PRO A 75 19.38 -9.03 2.78
CA PRO A 75 18.38 -8.04 3.12
C PRO A 75 19.04 -6.71 3.49
N LEU A 76 18.79 -5.68 2.70
CA LEU A 76 19.23 -4.31 2.96
C LEU A 76 18.06 -3.44 3.38
N HIS A 77 18.33 -2.42 4.17
CA HIS A 77 17.33 -1.55 4.77
C HIS A 77 17.52 -0.12 4.30
N ILE A 78 16.44 0.53 3.90
CA ILE A 78 16.41 1.96 3.60
C ILE A 78 15.46 2.63 4.58
N PHE A 79 15.93 3.68 5.24
CA PHE A 79 15.18 4.44 6.22
C PHE A 79 14.67 5.74 5.61
N HIS A 80 13.39 6.04 5.89
CA HIS A 80 12.79 7.32 5.48
C HIS A 80 12.01 7.95 6.62
N THR A 81 11.86 9.26 6.55
CA THR A 81 10.85 10.03 7.27
C THR A 81 9.88 10.60 6.25
N MET A 82 8.60 10.45 6.50
CA MET A 82 7.53 10.94 5.64
C MET A 82 6.69 11.98 6.39
N LYS A 83 6.27 13.02 5.67
CA LYS A 83 5.22 13.94 6.10
C LYS A 83 4.12 13.90 5.07
N VAL A 84 2.91 13.63 5.49
CA VAL A 84 1.76 13.49 4.58
C VAL A 84 0.68 14.47 5.01
N THR A 85 0.14 15.20 4.04
CA THR A 85 -1.02 16.10 4.18
C THR A 85 -2.09 15.66 3.19
N VAL A 86 -3.31 15.49 3.68
CA VAL A 86 -4.47 15.09 2.90
C VAL A 86 -5.55 16.16 3.01
N GLN A 87 -6.12 16.54 1.88
CA GLN A 87 -7.34 17.34 1.80
C GLN A 87 -8.25 16.70 0.74
N ARG A 88 -9.32 16.07 1.23
CA ARG A 88 -10.31 15.42 0.37
C ARG A 88 -11.11 16.43 -0.41
N PRO A 89 -11.66 16.10 -1.59
CA PRO A 89 -11.59 14.74 -2.17
C PRO A 89 -10.33 14.46 -3.02
N ASN A 90 -9.51 15.46 -3.32
CA ASN A 90 -8.56 15.36 -4.44
C ASN A 90 -7.21 16.06 -4.23
N ARG A 91 -6.75 16.18 -2.99
CA ARG A 91 -5.44 16.79 -2.72
C ARG A 91 -4.62 15.95 -1.75
N VAL A 92 -3.40 15.64 -2.13
CA VAL A 92 -2.41 14.93 -1.31
C VAL A 92 -1.04 15.56 -1.52
N MET A 93 -0.30 15.74 -0.45
CA MET A 93 1.11 16.05 -0.48
C MET A 93 1.83 15.05 0.43
N ALA A 94 2.91 14.45 -0.07
CA ALA A 94 3.81 13.62 0.70
C ALA A 94 5.26 14.08 0.46
N GLU A 95 5.97 14.37 1.53
CA GLU A 95 7.41 14.61 1.51
C GLU A 95 8.10 13.41 2.13
N VAL A 96 9.06 12.84 1.42
CA VAL A 96 9.84 11.69 1.84
C VAL A 96 11.30 12.08 1.85
N THR A 97 11.99 11.83 2.96
CA THR A 97 13.43 12.07 3.09
C THR A 97 14.07 10.85 3.74
N GLY A 98 15.13 10.35 3.14
CA GLY A 98 15.80 9.15 3.63
C GLY A 98 17.18 8.92 3.05
N ASP A 99 17.68 7.71 3.25
CA ASP A 99 19.04 7.30 2.88
C ASP A 99 19.30 7.38 1.37
N ASP A 100 18.27 7.26 0.56
CA ASP A 100 18.34 7.30 -0.92
C ASP A 100 17.92 8.64 -1.52
N GLY A 101 17.69 9.66 -0.69
CA GLY A 101 17.40 11.01 -1.12
C GLY A 101 16.10 11.59 -0.57
N SER A 102 15.61 12.61 -1.27
CA SER A 102 14.36 13.29 -0.91
C SER A 102 13.44 13.39 -2.11
N ASP A 103 12.21 12.95 -1.92
CA ASP A 103 11.18 12.97 -2.94
C ASP A 103 9.93 13.70 -2.43
N LYS A 104 9.18 14.31 -3.35
CA LYS A 104 7.86 14.87 -3.09
C LYS A 104 6.84 14.26 -4.05
N LEU A 105 5.69 13.89 -3.50
CA LEU A 105 4.51 13.53 -4.25
C LEU A 105 3.45 14.60 -3.99
N LEU A 106 2.91 15.20 -5.06
CA LEU A 106 1.87 16.23 -4.97
C LEU A 106 0.73 15.86 -5.92
N PHE A 107 -0.48 15.93 -5.40
CA PHE A 107 -1.71 15.79 -6.18
C PHE A 107 -2.62 16.98 -5.87
N ASP A 108 -2.96 17.78 -6.88
CA ASP A 108 -3.77 19.00 -6.79
C ASP A 108 -5.19 18.84 -7.35
N GLY A 109 -5.58 17.60 -7.70
CA GLY A 109 -6.86 17.28 -8.35
C GLY A 109 -6.81 17.33 -9.88
N LYS A 110 -5.69 17.78 -10.47
CA LYS A 110 -5.48 17.89 -11.92
C LYS A 110 -4.32 17.02 -12.40
N ALA A 111 -3.27 16.93 -11.59
CA ALA A 111 -2.10 16.14 -11.89
C ALA A 111 -1.47 15.57 -10.63
N LEU A 112 -0.96 14.33 -10.73
CA LEU A 112 0.00 13.79 -9.79
C LEU A 112 1.40 14.15 -10.28
N VAL A 113 2.21 14.75 -9.42
CA VAL A 113 3.62 15.03 -9.69
C VAL A 113 4.49 14.32 -8.67
N ILE A 114 5.53 13.65 -9.14
CA ILE A 114 6.59 13.06 -8.33
C ILE A 114 7.88 13.80 -8.67
N PHE A 115 8.49 14.42 -7.67
CA PHE A 115 9.73 15.17 -7.81
C PHE A 115 10.82 14.54 -6.96
N SER A 116 11.98 14.26 -7.56
CA SER A 116 13.17 13.80 -6.86
C SER A 116 14.17 14.94 -6.75
N ALA A 117 14.43 15.37 -5.52
CA ALA A 117 15.33 16.48 -5.24
C ALA A 117 16.78 16.12 -5.57
N GLN A 118 17.19 14.87 -5.34
CA GLN A 118 18.56 14.40 -5.60
C GLN A 118 18.91 14.44 -7.09
N SER A 119 17.99 14.08 -7.97
CA SER A 119 18.20 14.11 -9.41
C SER A 119 17.75 15.41 -10.08
N ASN A 120 17.08 16.30 -9.36
CA ASN A 120 16.37 17.48 -9.84
C ASN A 120 15.47 17.17 -11.04
N LYS A 121 14.73 16.05 -10.96
CA LYS A 121 13.80 15.58 -11.99
C LYS A 121 12.40 15.41 -11.43
N TYR A 122 11.40 15.65 -12.27
CA TYR A 122 10.03 15.36 -11.94
C TYR A 122 9.31 14.60 -13.04
N ALA A 123 8.31 13.83 -12.67
CA ALA A 123 7.39 13.20 -13.60
C ALA A 123 5.96 13.63 -13.24
N SER A 124 5.10 13.74 -14.24
CA SER A 124 3.72 14.20 -14.06
C SER A 124 2.75 13.28 -14.79
N MET A 125 1.65 12.96 -14.11
CA MET A 125 0.50 12.24 -14.63
C MET A 125 -0.73 13.14 -14.53
N SER A 126 -1.23 13.63 -15.66
CA SER A 126 -2.50 14.37 -15.70
C SER A 126 -3.68 13.41 -15.51
N VAL A 127 -4.71 13.87 -14.80
CA VAL A 127 -5.94 13.12 -14.57
C VAL A 127 -7.17 13.91 -15.04
N PRO A 128 -8.28 13.24 -15.35
CA PRO A 128 -9.54 13.91 -15.66
C PRO A 128 -10.01 14.83 -14.52
N GLU A 129 -10.72 15.89 -14.87
CA GLU A 129 -11.34 16.78 -13.90
C GLU A 129 -12.28 16.00 -12.96
N GLY A 130 -12.24 16.32 -11.67
CA GLY A 130 -13.05 15.63 -10.65
C GLY A 130 -12.48 14.31 -10.17
N THR A 131 -11.27 13.92 -10.63
CA THR A 131 -10.60 12.72 -10.11
C THR A 131 -10.33 12.88 -8.63
N THR A 132 -10.78 11.90 -7.83
CA THR A 132 -10.54 11.84 -6.39
C THR A 132 -9.17 11.24 -6.07
N ILE A 133 -8.79 11.25 -4.79
CA ILE A 133 -7.58 10.57 -4.32
C ILE A 133 -7.61 9.08 -4.71
N ASP A 134 -8.75 8.39 -4.53
CA ASP A 134 -8.90 6.97 -4.91
C ASP A 134 -8.71 6.75 -6.41
N GLY A 135 -9.26 7.64 -7.24
CA GLY A 135 -9.08 7.61 -8.69
C GLY A 135 -7.60 7.80 -9.10
N MET A 136 -6.94 8.77 -8.49
CA MET A 136 -5.50 9.02 -8.71
C MET A 136 -4.64 7.84 -8.25
N LEU A 137 -4.90 7.27 -7.07
CA LEU A 137 -4.16 6.11 -6.56
C LEU A 137 -4.35 4.88 -7.43
N LYS A 138 -5.58 4.64 -7.91
CA LYS A 138 -5.86 3.54 -8.83
C LYS A 138 -5.03 3.64 -10.11
N GLU A 139 -4.92 4.82 -10.68
CA GLU A 139 -4.13 5.06 -11.88
C GLU A 139 -2.62 4.96 -11.59
N ALA A 140 -2.15 5.62 -10.53
CA ALA A 140 -0.74 5.64 -10.14
C ALA A 140 -0.20 4.24 -9.80
N VAL A 141 -0.92 3.50 -8.96
CA VAL A 141 -0.51 2.14 -8.55
C VAL A 141 -0.80 1.12 -9.64
N GLY A 142 -2.01 1.16 -10.22
CA GLY A 142 -2.49 0.12 -11.14
C GLY A 142 -1.87 0.22 -12.53
N HIS A 143 -1.72 1.41 -13.09
CA HIS A 143 -1.20 1.60 -14.45
C HIS A 143 0.29 1.90 -14.48
N TYR A 144 0.78 2.74 -13.57
CA TYR A 144 2.18 3.14 -13.53
C TYR A 144 3.03 2.34 -12.56
N GLY A 145 2.41 1.47 -11.73
CA GLY A 145 3.15 0.63 -10.78
C GLY A 145 3.88 1.44 -9.69
N ILE A 146 3.39 2.64 -9.38
CA ILE A 146 3.97 3.45 -8.31
C ILE A 146 3.70 2.76 -6.99
N ASP A 147 4.75 2.36 -6.29
CA ASP A 147 4.65 1.72 -5.00
C ASP A 147 4.33 2.75 -3.91
N PHE A 148 3.16 2.61 -3.29
CA PHE A 148 2.70 3.50 -2.24
C PHE A 148 2.05 2.70 -1.10
N PRO A 149 2.85 2.10 -0.20
CA PRO A 149 2.36 1.18 0.84
C PRO A 149 1.34 1.77 1.82
N LEU A 150 1.21 3.10 1.89
CA LEU A 150 0.27 3.80 2.76
C LEU A 150 -1.00 4.26 2.03
N ALA A 151 -1.19 3.87 0.76
CA ALA A 151 -2.31 4.31 -0.09
C ALA A 151 -3.68 4.06 0.55
N ASP A 152 -3.86 2.92 1.21
CA ASP A 152 -5.13 2.53 1.82
C ASP A 152 -5.61 3.52 2.89
N PHE A 153 -4.69 4.17 3.61
CA PHE A 153 -5.03 5.17 4.63
C PHE A 153 -5.48 6.51 4.03
N LEU A 154 -5.15 6.76 2.76
CA LEU A 154 -5.52 7.96 2.03
C LEU A 154 -6.87 7.83 1.32
N SER A 155 -7.36 6.60 1.12
CA SER A 155 -8.65 6.31 0.48
C SER A 155 -9.82 7.01 1.16
N GLU A 156 -10.89 7.27 0.43
CA GLU A 156 -12.16 7.81 0.99
C GLU A 156 -12.83 6.84 1.95
N ALA A 157 -12.55 5.55 1.81
CA ALA A 157 -13.04 4.48 2.67
C ALA A 157 -11.88 3.59 3.17
N PRO A 158 -11.01 4.10 4.09
CA PRO A 158 -9.73 3.45 4.44
C PRO A 158 -9.87 2.01 4.95
N ASN A 159 -10.92 1.72 5.73
CA ASN A 159 -11.19 0.35 6.20
C ASN A 159 -11.54 -0.62 5.06
N LYS A 160 -12.22 -0.16 4.02
CA LYS A 160 -12.55 -0.98 2.84
C LYS A 160 -11.32 -1.17 1.96
N ALA A 161 -10.56 -0.09 1.73
CA ALA A 161 -9.32 -0.14 0.96
C ALA A 161 -8.35 -1.15 1.59
N PHE A 162 -8.09 -1.04 2.88
CA PHE A 162 -7.21 -1.94 3.64
C PHE A 162 -7.66 -3.41 3.58
N LEU A 163 -8.96 -3.67 3.52
CA LEU A 163 -9.52 -5.03 3.43
C LEU A 163 -9.60 -5.57 2.00
N THR A 164 -9.24 -4.79 0.99
CA THR A 164 -9.28 -5.24 -0.41
C THR A 164 -8.33 -6.43 -0.60
N GLY A 165 -8.88 -7.58 -1.02
CA GLY A 165 -8.12 -8.82 -1.20
C GLY A 165 -7.74 -9.54 0.08
N VAL A 166 -8.05 -9.02 1.27
CA VAL A 166 -7.83 -9.70 2.54
C VAL A 166 -8.80 -10.86 2.70
N THR A 167 -8.29 -12.04 3.01
CA THR A 167 -9.08 -13.28 3.15
C THR A 167 -9.21 -13.75 4.60
N SER A 168 -8.33 -13.30 5.49
CA SER A 168 -8.44 -13.61 6.92
C SER A 168 -7.81 -12.50 7.76
N GLY A 169 -8.29 -12.38 9.01
CA GLY A 169 -7.75 -11.39 9.93
C GLY A 169 -8.20 -11.63 11.38
N ARG A 170 -7.37 -11.21 12.33
CA ARG A 170 -7.64 -11.36 13.75
C ARG A 170 -6.91 -10.33 14.60
N VAL A 171 -7.36 -10.16 15.81
CA VAL A 171 -6.56 -9.57 16.89
C VAL A 171 -5.57 -10.64 17.39
N VAL A 172 -4.28 -10.33 17.39
CA VAL A 172 -3.23 -11.20 17.94
C VAL A 172 -3.22 -11.10 19.44
N ASN A 173 -3.10 -9.88 19.95
CA ASN A 173 -3.12 -9.54 21.39
C ASN A 173 -3.37 -8.02 21.56
N THR A 174 -3.41 -7.58 22.82
CA THR A 174 -3.32 -6.16 23.17
C THR A 174 -1.94 -5.91 23.79
N VAL A 175 -1.26 -4.87 23.33
CA VAL A 175 0.07 -4.46 23.82
C VAL A 175 0.02 -3.04 24.38
N THR A 176 0.96 -2.69 25.25
CA THR A 176 1.10 -1.33 25.74
C THR A 176 2.23 -0.62 24.99
N ILE A 177 1.94 0.51 24.36
CA ILE A 177 2.93 1.37 23.70
C ILE A 177 2.82 2.75 24.35
N GLU A 178 3.93 3.24 24.91
CA GLU A 178 3.99 4.56 25.56
C GLU A 178 2.87 4.76 26.61
N GLY A 179 2.56 3.70 27.36
CA GLY A 179 1.57 3.71 28.43
C GLY A 179 0.10 3.53 28.00
N ALA A 180 -0.18 3.48 26.69
CA ALA A 180 -1.52 3.29 26.14
C ALA A 180 -1.73 1.89 25.55
N PRO A 181 -2.96 1.30 25.64
CA PRO A 181 -3.27 0.01 25.07
C PRO A 181 -3.56 0.08 23.57
N TYR A 182 -2.95 -0.83 22.81
CA TYR A 182 -3.13 -1.00 21.36
C TYR A 182 -3.52 -2.43 21.04
N ASP A 183 -4.47 -2.61 20.15
CA ASP A 183 -4.73 -3.91 19.54
C ASP A 183 -3.71 -4.15 18.43
N HIS A 184 -2.99 -5.26 18.52
CA HIS A 184 -2.14 -5.79 17.46
C HIS A 184 -2.98 -6.69 16.57
N LEU A 185 -3.18 -6.29 15.34
CA LEU A 185 -3.99 -6.95 14.32
C LEU A 185 -3.08 -7.65 13.31
N PHE A 186 -3.53 -8.79 12.78
CA PHE A 186 -2.84 -9.53 11.72
C PHE A 186 -3.84 -9.91 10.63
N PHE A 187 -3.47 -9.70 9.36
CA PHE A 187 -4.29 -10.00 8.19
C PHE A 187 -3.47 -10.72 7.13
N VAL A 188 -4.16 -11.54 6.31
CA VAL A 188 -3.58 -12.27 5.18
C VAL A 188 -4.28 -11.84 3.90
N GLN A 189 -3.50 -11.41 2.92
CA GLN A 189 -3.95 -11.05 1.58
C GLN A 189 -3.18 -11.91 0.56
N PRO A 190 -3.82 -12.95 -0.02
CA PRO A 190 -3.20 -13.75 -1.07
C PRO A 190 -2.82 -12.90 -2.31
N PRO A 191 -1.77 -13.28 -3.05
CA PRO A 191 -1.03 -14.55 -2.95
C PRO A 191 0.17 -14.54 -1.98
N GLY A 192 0.35 -13.58 -1.11
CA GLY A 192 1.48 -13.62 -0.18
C GLY A 192 1.81 -12.28 0.43
N ILE A 193 0.80 -11.49 0.75
CA ILE A 193 0.96 -10.30 1.59
C ILE A 193 0.40 -10.62 2.97
N GLU A 194 1.19 -10.34 3.99
CA GLU A 194 0.78 -10.32 5.38
C GLU A 194 0.86 -8.89 5.91
N LEU A 195 -0.16 -8.48 6.67
CA LEU A 195 -0.27 -7.13 7.22
C LEU A 195 -0.38 -7.23 8.74
N GLU A 196 0.46 -6.49 9.42
CA GLU A 196 0.34 -6.26 10.86
C GLU A 196 0.01 -4.79 11.10
N LEU A 197 -0.96 -4.52 11.97
CA LEU A 197 -1.42 -3.16 12.26
C LEU A 197 -1.67 -2.98 13.75
N TRP A 198 -1.18 -1.89 14.32
CA TRP A 198 -1.41 -1.52 15.71
C TRP A 198 -2.33 -0.32 15.78
N LEU A 199 -3.50 -0.50 16.40
CA LEU A 199 -4.52 0.52 16.56
C LEU A 199 -4.79 0.78 18.04
N PRO A 200 -4.88 2.05 18.49
CA PRO A 200 -5.22 2.36 19.87
C PRO A 200 -6.65 1.92 20.21
N LYS A 201 -6.86 1.53 21.47
CA LYS A 201 -8.22 1.24 21.98
C LYS A 201 -9.04 2.51 22.21
N ALA A 202 -8.38 3.62 22.47
CA ALA A 202 -8.99 4.94 22.67
C ALA A 202 -9.05 5.74 21.37
N GLU A 203 -9.98 6.67 21.29
CA GLU A 203 -10.07 7.65 20.18
C GLU A 203 -9.00 8.77 20.33
N PRO A 204 -8.51 9.34 19.22
CA PRO A 204 -8.82 8.93 17.84
C PRO A 204 -8.11 7.63 17.46
N VAL A 205 -8.83 6.75 16.71
CA VAL A 205 -8.26 5.47 16.28
C VAL A 205 -7.47 5.69 14.99
N VAL A 206 -6.17 5.83 15.14
CA VAL A 206 -5.21 6.04 14.05
C VAL A 206 -4.12 4.97 14.08
N PRO A 207 -3.53 4.59 12.94
CA PRO A 207 -2.40 3.67 12.91
C PRO A 207 -1.23 4.18 13.76
N ARG A 208 -0.68 3.30 14.62
CA ARG A 208 0.58 3.54 15.34
C ARG A 208 1.74 2.86 14.63
N ARG A 209 1.50 1.63 14.11
CA ARG A 209 2.47 0.85 13.33
C ARG A 209 1.76 0.08 12.23
N LEU A 210 2.46 -0.11 11.13
CA LEU A 210 2.10 -1.01 10.03
C LEU A 210 3.34 -1.81 9.63
N ILE A 211 3.17 -3.12 9.42
CA ILE A 211 4.17 -3.94 8.74
C ILE A 211 3.47 -4.63 7.56
N VAL A 212 4.06 -4.52 6.39
CA VAL A 212 3.66 -5.26 5.18
C VAL A 212 4.78 -6.24 4.86
N THR A 213 4.49 -7.54 4.88
CA THR A 213 5.47 -8.59 4.56
C THR A 213 5.12 -9.24 3.22
N TYR A 214 6.08 -9.29 2.30
CA TYR A 214 5.92 -9.86 0.94
C TYR A 214 6.45 -11.29 0.92
N ARG A 215 5.61 -12.26 1.30
CA ARG A 215 5.98 -13.69 1.50
C ARG A 215 6.40 -14.41 0.22
N THR A 216 5.94 -13.95 -0.94
CA THR A 216 6.28 -14.57 -2.24
C THR A 216 7.59 -14.08 -2.82
N LEU A 217 8.16 -13.01 -2.28
CA LEU A 217 9.43 -12.46 -2.75
C LEU A 217 10.62 -13.14 -2.06
N PRO A 218 11.76 -13.32 -2.75
CA PRO A 218 12.99 -13.82 -2.15
C PRO A 218 13.39 -12.99 -0.93
N GLY A 219 13.78 -13.66 0.16
CA GLY A 219 14.13 -13.00 1.43
C GLY A 219 12.93 -12.46 2.21
N GLN A 220 11.70 -12.59 1.69
CA GLN A 220 10.47 -12.11 2.31
C GLN A 220 10.60 -10.67 2.85
N PRO A 221 10.98 -9.71 1.97
CA PRO A 221 11.20 -8.35 2.40
C PRO A 221 9.95 -7.75 3.01
N ASN A 222 10.13 -6.73 3.83
CA ASN A 222 9.00 -6.03 4.43
C ASN A 222 9.13 -4.51 4.33
N PHE A 223 8.00 -3.86 4.52
CA PHE A 223 7.87 -2.43 4.73
C PHE A 223 7.34 -2.21 6.13
N ILE A 224 8.02 -1.41 6.92
CA ILE A 224 7.65 -1.08 8.30
C ILE A 224 7.39 0.42 8.37
N ALA A 225 6.30 0.83 9.00
CA ALA A 225 5.98 2.24 9.28
C ALA A 225 5.60 2.43 10.75
N GLU A 226 6.16 3.44 11.38
CA GLU A 226 5.72 3.98 12.66
C GLU A 226 5.15 5.38 12.44
N PHE A 227 3.91 5.59 12.87
CA PHE A 227 3.16 6.83 12.67
C PHE A 227 3.18 7.69 13.91
N SER A 228 3.25 9.01 13.71
CA SER A 228 3.20 10.03 14.75
C SER A 228 2.52 11.31 14.23
N ASP A 229 2.32 12.26 15.13
CA ASP A 229 1.90 13.63 14.85
C ASP A 229 0.63 13.75 13.98
N TRP A 230 -0.33 12.83 14.22
CA TRP A 230 -1.64 12.92 13.59
C TRP A 230 -2.34 14.22 13.98
N ASN A 231 -2.73 15.00 12.99
CA ASN A 231 -3.41 16.28 13.19
C ASN A 231 -4.60 16.41 12.24
N PHE A 232 -5.80 16.49 12.80
CA PHE A 232 -7.07 16.64 12.07
C PHE A 232 -7.54 18.11 12.05
N ASN A 233 -6.83 19.03 12.72
CA ASN A 233 -7.14 20.43 12.75
C ASN A 233 -6.12 21.24 11.93
N ILE A 234 -5.96 20.89 10.66
CA ILE A 234 -5.11 21.58 9.70
C ILE A 234 -5.95 22.37 8.71
N HIS A 235 -5.39 23.41 8.12
CA HIS A 235 -6.01 24.19 7.06
C HIS A 235 -4.99 24.46 5.96
N PRO A 236 -4.62 23.44 5.17
CA PRO A 236 -3.59 23.57 4.15
C PRO A 236 -4.06 24.48 3.03
N SER A 237 -3.16 25.33 2.54
CA SER A 237 -3.41 26.18 1.38
C SER A 237 -3.34 25.37 0.08
N GLU A 238 -3.97 25.87 -0.98
CA GLU A 238 -3.92 25.20 -2.30
C GLU A 238 -2.48 25.10 -2.83
N SER A 239 -1.63 26.06 -2.51
CA SER A 239 -0.23 26.09 -2.94
C SER A 239 0.61 24.94 -2.36
N GLU A 240 0.20 24.34 -1.24
CA GLU A 240 0.88 23.20 -0.64
C GLU A 240 0.76 21.93 -1.51
N PHE A 241 -0.26 21.84 -2.35
CA PHE A 241 -0.51 20.69 -3.22
C PHE A 241 -0.06 20.93 -4.67
N THR A 242 0.33 22.16 -5.01
CA THR A 242 0.70 22.55 -6.38
C THR A 242 2.21 22.50 -6.56
N PHE A 243 2.66 21.73 -7.54
CA PHE A 243 4.07 21.66 -7.86
C PHE A 243 4.55 22.87 -8.64
N GLN A 244 5.62 23.49 -8.17
CA GLN A 244 6.38 24.49 -8.92
C GLN A 244 7.79 23.96 -9.13
N PRO A 245 8.19 23.70 -10.42
CA PRO A 245 9.50 23.16 -10.70
C PRO A 245 10.61 24.06 -10.18
N PRO A 246 11.56 23.55 -9.38
CA PRO A 246 12.74 24.31 -9.01
C PRO A 246 13.58 24.70 -10.22
N ALA A 247 14.47 25.69 -10.04
CA ALA A 247 15.38 26.11 -11.11
C ALA A 247 16.20 24.91 -11.63
N GLY A 248 16.21 24.75 -12.95
CA GLY A 248 16.91 23.65 -13.62
C GLY A 248 16.28 22.26 -13.49
N ALA A 249 15.08 22.16 -12.95
CA ALA A 249 14.38 20.89 -12.87
C ALA A 249 13.99 20.39 -14.27
N VAL A 250 14.20 19.10 -14.53
CA VAL A 250 13.94 18.46 -15.82
C VAL A 250 12.75 17.53 -15.71
N GLN A 251 11.79 17.68 -16.63
CA GLN A 251 10.67 16.76 -16.71
C GLN A 251 11.10 15.42 -17.34
N ALA A 252 10.82 14.32 -16.67
CA ALA A 252 10.97 12.96 -17.15
C ALA A 252 9.62 12.38 -17.54
N ALA A 253 9.59 11.49 -18.52
CA ALA A 253 8.37 10.77 -18.84
C ALA A 253 8.06 9.74 -17.75
N LEU A 254 6.83 9.76 -17.23
CA LEU A 254 6.30 8.66 -16.41
C LEU A 254 5.93 7.53 -17.39
N LYS A 255 6.55 6.37 -17.21
CA LYS A 255 6.31 5.20 -18.06
C LYS A 255 5.72 4.08 -17.23
N PRO A 256 4.72 3.35 -17.76
CA PRO A 256 4.29 2.10 -17.15
C PRO A 256 5.48 1.13 -17.02
N PRO A 257 5.46 0.24 -16.01
CA PRO A 257 6.46 -0.82 -15.95
C PRO A 257 6.43 -1.66 -17.23
N PRO A 258 7.57 -2.20 -17.68
CA PRO A 258 7.59 -3.06 -18.86
C PRO A 258 6.65 -4.24 -18.64
N GLU A 259 5.82 -4.56 -19.63
CA GLU A 259 4.99 -5.76 -19.61
C GLU A 259 5.92 -6.98 -19.45
N THR A 260 5.81 -7.68 -18.33
CA THR A 260 6.47 -8.98 -18.15
C THR A 260 5.71 -10.01 -19.00
N GLY A 261 6.06 -10.08 -20.31
CA GLY A 261 5.60 -11.17 -21.16
C GLY A 261 6.05 -12.53 -20.58
N PRO A 262 5.30 -13.63 -20.85
CA PRO A 262 5.69 -14.94 -20.37
C PRO A 262 7.13 -15.23 -20.82
N ALA A 263 7.99 -15.60 -19.87
CA ALA A 263 9.37 -15.95 -20.14
C ALA A 263 9.40 -16.99 -21.28
N THR A 264 9.84 -16.57 -22.47
CA THR A 264 10.07 -17.47 -23.59
C THR A 264 11.15 -18.45 -23.17
N ALA A 265 10.72 -19.70 -22.88
CA ALA A 265 11.62 -20.81 -22.63
C ALA A 265 12.61 -20.91 -23.81
N ASN A 266 13.85 -20.54 -23.57
CA ASN A 266 14.93 -20.63 -24.52
C ASN A 266 15.12 -22.11 -24.87
N LYS A 267 14.55 -22.56 -26.00
CA LYS A 267 14.81 -23.89 -26.55
C LYS A 267 16.28 -23.92 -26.95
N THR A 268 17.09 -24.47 -26.09
CA THR A 268 18.46 -24.88 -26.42
C THR A 268 18.38 -25.89 -27.55
N LYS A 269 18.76 -25.46 -28.77
CA LYS A 269 18.98 -26.37 -29.90
C LYS A 269 20.14 -27.28 -29.53
N GLY A 270 19.81 -28.53 -29.24
CA GLY A 270 20.80 -29.59 -29.16
C GLY A 270 21.44 -29.79 -30.54
N GLY A 271 22.71 -29.37 -30.66
CA GLY A 271 23.54 -29.74 -31.82
C GLY A 271 23.93 -31.20 -31.74
N LYS A 272 23.49 -31.97 -32.72
CA LYS A 272 24.09 -33.28 -32.99
C LYS A 272 25.48 -33.08 -33.55
N LYS A 273 26.44 -33.75 -32.96
CA LYS A 273 27.55 -34.45 -33.64
C LYS A 273 27.91 -35.70 -32.84
#